data_6a5ed7093190ac2dfbd6749efefc505e
#
_entry.id   6a5ed7093190ac2dfbd6749efefc505e
#
_cell.length_a   1.000
_cell.length_b   1.000
_cell.length_c   1.000
_cell.angle_alpha   90.00
_cell.angle_beta   90.00
_cell.angle_gamma   90.00
#
_symmetry.space_group_name_H-M   'P 1'
#
loop_
_entity.id
_entity.type
_entity.pdbx_description
1 polymer ?
#
loop_
_entity_poly.entity_id
_entity_poly.type
_entity_poly.pdbx_seq_one_letter_code
_entity_poly.pdbx_strand_id
1 'polypeptide(L)'
;MTLNAASELQFSSPAGEANYRAARRRYPAQAIVDLATLRDNMAHLVDVVGGPHSGTAVMGVVKADAYGHGLLPAALAALAGGATWLGTAQSHEALLQIGRAHV
;
A
#
# COMPACT_ATOMS: atom_id res chain seq x y z
N MET A 1 10.29 1.96 2.41
CA MET A 1 10.52 1.17 3.62
C MET A 1 12.01 1.00 3.83
N THR A 2 12.49 1.32 5.00
CA THR A 2 13.89 1.12 5.36
C THR A 2 13.98 -0.11 6.27
N LEU A 3 14.82 -1.09 5.89
CA LEU A 3 15.04 -2.30 6.65
C LEU A 3 16.38 -2.21 7.35
N ASN A 4 16.38 -1.78 8.60
CA ASN A 4 17.61 -1.68 9.39
C ASN A 4 17.88 -2.99 10.13
N ALA A 5 16.99 -3.38 11.02
CA ALA A 5 17.05 -4.63 11.76
C ALA A 5 15.65 -5.24 11.82
N ALA A 6 15.57 -6.58 11.92
CA ALA A 6 14.28 -7.27 11.99
C ALA A 6 13.46 -6.80 13.20
N SER A 7 14.08 -6.40 14.28
CA SER A 7 13.41 -5.88 15.47
C SER A 7 12.75 -4.52 15.26
N GLU A 8 13.12 -3.80 14.19
CA GLU A 8 12.53 -2.50 13.85
C GLU A 8 11.36 -2.63 12.89
N LEU A 9 11.11 -3.83 12.35
CA LEU A 9 9.99 -4.07 11.45
C LEU A 9 8.70 -4.13 12.23
N GLN A 10 7.72 -3.37 11.76
CA GLN A 10 6.37 -3.39 12.30
C GLN A 10 5.43 -4.03 11.28
N PHE A 11 4.60 -4.93 11.75
CA PHE A 11 3.66 -5.66 10.92
C PHE A 11 2.24 -5.25 11.28
N SER A 12 1.39 -5.13 10.26
CA SER A 12 0.00 -4.76 10.42
C SER A 12 -0.85 -5.89 11.04
N SER A 13 -0.32 -7.11 11.07
CA SER A 13 -1.03 -8.27 11.63
C SER A 13 -0.07 -9.36 12.09
N PRO A 14 -0.48 -10.21 13.06
CA PRO A 14 0.30 -11.40 13.44
C PRO A 14 0.54 -12.36 12.29
N ALA A 15 -0.43 -12.50 11.37
CA ALA A 15 -0.29 -13.34 10.18
C ALA A 15 0.81 -12.80 9.26
N GLY A 16 0.90 -11.49 9.06
CA GLY A 16 1.97 -10.87 8.30
C GLY A 16 3.34 -11.13 8.91
N GLU A 17 3.45 -11.03 10.22
CA GLU A 17 4.70 -11.34 10.92
C GLU A 17 5.10 -12.81 10.77
N ALA A 18 4.16 -13.73 10.92
CA ALA A 18 4.42 -15.16 10.77
C ALA A 18 4.85 -15.50 9.34
N ASN A 19 4.23 -14.92 8.34
CA ASN A 19 4.60 -15.10 6.93
C ASN A 19 6.01 -14.58 6.65
N TYR A 20 6.36 -13.43 7.21
CA TYR A 20 7.71 -12.88 7.09
C TYR A 20 8.75 -13.82 7.67
N ARG A 21 8.52 -14.32 8.88
CA ARG A 21 9.45 -15.24 9.55
C ARG A 21 9.63 -16.54 8.78
N ALA A 22 8.54 -17.08 8.22
CA ALA A 22 8.60 -18.29 7.40
C ALA A 22 9.37 -18.05 6.10
N ALA A 23 9.13 -16.94 5.42
CA ALA A 23 9.84 -16.58 4.20
C ALA A 23 11.33 -16.34 4.45
N ARG A 24 11.68 -15.68 5.54
CA ARG A 24 13.07 -15.40 5.90
C ARG A 24 13.89 -16.68 6.11
N ARG A 25 13.27 -17.73 6.60
CA ARG A 25 13.93 -19.02 6.75
C ARG A 25 14.20 -19.72 5.42
N ARG A 26 13.37 -19.47 4.40
CA ARG A 26 13.45 -20.10 3.09
C ARG A 26 14.32 -19.37 2.09
N TYR A 27 14.32 -18.04 2.14
CA TYR A 27 14.90 -17.22 1.10
C TYR A 27 15.90 -16.23 1.69
N PRO A 28 17.15 -16.21 1.17
CA PRO A 28 18.17 -15.28 1.66
C PRO A 28 17.90 -13.83 1.25
N ALA A 29 17.09 -13.61 0.21
CA ALA A 29 16.72 -12.28 -0.24
C ALA A 29 15.20 -12.22 -0.41
N GLN A 30 14.60 -11.12 0.03
CA GLN A 30 13.16 -10.92 -0.05
C GLN A 30 12.81 -9.43 -0.11
N ALA A 31 11.69 -9.12 -0.72
CA ALA A 31 11.09 -7.80 -0.66
C ALA A 31 9.91 -7.84 0.31
N ILE A 32 9.86 -6.90 1.22
CA ILE A 32 8.79 -6.81 2.22
C ILE A 32 8.01 -5.54 1.96
N VAL A 33 6.69 -5.67 1.79
CA VAL A 33 5.78 -4.54 1.65
C VAL A 33 4.99 -4.38 2.94
N ASP A 34 5.15 -3.23 3.58
CA ASP A 34 4.40 -2.89 4.78
C ASP A 34 3.21 -2.01 4.38
N LEU A 35 2.03 -2.60 4.35
CA LEU A 35 0.81 -1.92 3.94
C LEU A 35 0.37 -0.84 4.93
N ALA A 36 0.65 -1.03 6.21
CA ALA A 36 0.35 -0.02 7.22
C ALA A 36 1.20 1.24 6.99
N THR A 37 2.47 1.08 6.68
CA THR A 37 3.36 2.20 6.35
C THR A 37 2.90 2.90 5.07
N LEU A 38 2.50 2.16 4.05
CA LEU A 38 1.98 2.72 2.80
C LEU A 38 0.72 3.56 3.06
N ARG A 39 -0.22 3.05 3.85
CA ARG A 39 -1.41 3.77 4.29
C ARG A 39 -1.04 5.04 5.03
N ASP A 40 -0.12 4.97 5.98
CA ASP A 40 0.28 6.12 6.81
C ASP A 40 1.01 7.18 5.98
N ASN A 41 1.80 6.78 4.99
CA ASN A 41 2.41 7.70 4.05
C ASN A 41 1.36 8.44 3.22
N MET A 42 0.32 7.75 2.77
CA MET A 42 -0.78 8.37 2.06
C MET A 42 -1.53 9.35 2.97
N ALA A 43 -1.81 8.97 4.21
CA ALA A 43 -2.45 9.84 5.19
C ALA A 43 -1.64 11.11 5.44
N HIS A 44 -0.32 10.98 5.48
CA HIS A 44 0.56 12.15 5.61
C HIS A 44 0.45 13.08 4.40
N LEU A 45 0.43 12.55 3.18
CA LEU A 45 0.27 13.36 1.98
C LEU A 45 -1.09 14.07 1.95
N VAL A 46 -2.15 13.40 2.35
CA VAL A 46 -3.48 14.01 2.47
C VAL A 46 -3.46 15.17 3.46
N ASP A 47 -2.76 14.99 4.56
CA ASP A 47 -2.60 16.02 5.60
C ASP A 47 -1.83 17.23 5.07
N VAL A 48 -0.75 17.01 4.33
CA VAL A 48 0.09 18.07 3.75
C VAL A 48 -0.71 18.97 2.81
N VAL A 49 -1.68 18.43 2.08
CA VAL A 49 -2.52 19.23 1.17
C VAL A 49 -3.75 19.84 1.85
N GLY A 50 -3.82 19.77 3.18
CA GLY A 50 -4.86 20.41 3.99
C GLY A 50 -5.91 19.51 4.60
N GLY A 51 -5.73 18.18 4.48
CA GLY A 51 -6.64 17.18 5.05
C GLY A 51 -7.81 16.83 4.14
N PRO A 52 -8.66 15.90 4.57
CA PRO A 52 -9.73 15.33 3.73
C PRO A 52 -10.82 16.34 3.32
N HIS A 53 -10.93 17.45 4.01
CA HIS A 53 -11.94 18.48 3.73
C HIS A 53 -11.38 19.74 3.07
N SER A 54 -10.14 19.69 2.58
CA SER A 54 -9.46 20.84 2.00
C SER A 54 -9.96 21.21 0.59
N GLY A 55 -10.72 20.35 -0.05
CA GLY A 55 -11.09 20.49 -1.45
C GLY A 55 -10.04 19.95 -2.42
N THR A 56 -8.90 19.48 -1.94
CA THR A 56 -7.85 18.87 -2.75
C THR A 56 -7.94 17.35 -2.62
N ALA A 57 -8.19 16.68 -3.73
CA ALA A 57 -8.20 15.23 -3.80
C ALA A 57 -6.77 14.72 -4.02
N VAL A 58 -6.46 13.57 -3.44
CA VAL A 58 -5.18 12.87 -3.67
C VAL A 58 -5.45 11.60 -4.44
N MET A 59 -4.68 11.40 -5.51
CA MET A 59 -4.76 10.19 -6.34
C MET A 59 -3.62 9.24 -5.98
N GLY A 60 -3.96 8.01 -5.60
CA GLY A 60 -3.00 6.94 -5.44
C GLY A 60 -2.73 6.29 -6.80
N VAL A 61 -1.51 6.45 -7.33
CA VAL A 61 -1.14 5.85 -8.61
C VAL A 61 -0.59 4.45 -8.37
N VAL A 62 -1.27 3.45 -8.91
CA VAL A 62 -0.96 2.02 -8.68
C VAL A 62 -0.72 1.27 -9.98
N LYS A 63 -0.32 1.98 -11.04
CA LYS A 63 0.02 1.38 -12.33
C LYS A 63 1.17 0.38 -12.18
N ALA A 64 1.29 -0.54 -13.12
CA ALA A 64 2.35 -1.56 -13.18
C ALA A 64 2.43 -2.35 -11.86
N ASP A 65 1.29 -2.87 -11.41
CA ASP A 65 1.16 -3.63 -10.16
C ASP A 65 1.67 -2.83 -8.94
N ALA A 66 1.39 -1.53 -8.92
CA ALA A 66 1.92 -0.59 -7.91
C ALA A 66 3.46 -0.66 -7.82
N TYR A 67 4.11 -0.76 -8.98
CA TYR A 67 5.57 -0.93 -9.12
C TYR A 67 6.10 -2.16 -8.35
N GLY A 68 5.34 -3.24 -8.36
CA GLY A 68 5.72 -4.48 -7.69
C GLY A 68 5.27 -4.60 -6.23
N HIS A 69 4.59 -3.59 -5.69
CA HIS A 69 4.04 -3.66 -4.33
C HIS A 69 2.76 -4.48 -4.23
N GLY A 70 2.17 -4.85 -5.36
CA GLY A 70 0.89 -5.52 -5.42
C GLY A 70 -0.26 -4.54 -5.63
N LEU A 71 -0.94 -4.66 -6.77
CA LEU A 71 -1.96 -3.70 -7.20
C LEU A 71 -3.08 -3.54 -6.18
N LEU A 72 -3.75 -4.64 -5.82
CA LEU A 72 -4.91 -4.56 -4.95
C LEU A 72 -4.56 -4.17 -3.51
N PRO A 73 -3.56 -4.79 -2.85
CA PRO A 73 -3.18 -4.37 -1.51
C PRO A 73 -2.76 -2.91 -1.43
N ALA A 74 -1.97 -2.43 -2.40
CA ALA A 74 -1.53 -1.03 -2.43
C ALA A 74 -2.70 -0.07 -2.66
N ALA A 75 -3.63 -0.42 -3.55
CA ALA A 75 -4.83 0.38 -3.80
C ALA A 75 -5.70 0.51 -2.55
N LEU A 76 -5.93 -0.60 -1.84
CA LEU A 76 -6.70 -0.59 -0.59
C LEU A 76 -6.00 0.22 0.49
N ALA A 77 -4.68 0.11 0.62
CA ALA A 77 -3.92 0.90 1.58
C ALA A 77 -3.98 2.39 1.26
N ALA A 78 -3.87 2.78 -0.01
CA ALA A 78 -3.98 4.17 -0.44
C ALA A 78 -5.37 4.74 -0.12
N LEU A 79 -6.44 4.00 -0.39
CA LEU A 79 -7.80 4.42 -0.05
C LEU A 79 -7.99 4.53 1.46
N ALA A 80 -7.48 3.58 2.23
CA ALA A 80 -7.53 3.63 3.69
C ALA A 80 -6.77 4.84 4.26
N GLY A 81 -5.72 5.29 3.59
CA GLY A 81 -4.95 6.48 3.96
C GLY A 81 -5.61 7.80 3.55
N GLY A 82 -6.68 7.76 2.77
CA GLY A 82 -7.44 8.95 2.40
C GLY A 82 -7.37 9.35 0.93
N ALA A 83 -6.70 8.58 0.08
CA ALA A 83 -6.81 8.79 -1.36
C ALA A 83 -8.26 8.56 -1.81
N THR A 84 -8.76 9.44 -2.67
CA THR A 84 -10.13 9.35 -3.20
C THR A 84 -10.16 8.95 -4.66
N TRP A 85 -8.99 8.89 -5.29
CA TRP A 85 -8.82 8.46 -6.67
C TRP A 85 -7.71 7.42 -6.75
N LEU A 86 -7.86 6.50 -7.70
CA LEU A 86 -6.82 5.54 -8.03
C LEU A 86 -6.45 5.71 -9.50
N GLY A 87 -5.14 5.79 -9.78
CA GLY A 87 -4.62 5.96 -11.12
C GLY A 87 -4.00 4.67 -11.65
N THR A 88 -4.40 4.27 -12.87
CA THR A 88 -3.84 3.13 -13.58
C THR A 88 -3.41 3.54 -14.98
N ALA A 89 -2.60 2.69 -15.63
CA ALA A 89 -2.19 2.92 -17.00
C ALA A 89 -2.94 2.04 -18.01
N GLN A 90 -3.51 0.92 -17.56
CA GLN A 90 -4.15 -0.08 -18.42
C GLN A 90 -5.57 -0.37 -17.94
N SER A 91 -6.47 -0.60 -18.89
CA SER A 91 -7.89 -0.82 -18.58
C SER A 91 -8.15 -2.06 -17.72
N HIS A 92 -7.37 -3.13 -17.91
CA HIS A 92 -7.56 -4.34 -17.09
C HIS A 92 -7.17 -4.09 -15.62
N GLU A 93 -6.20 -3.23 -15.35
CA GLU A 93 -5.89 -2.81 -13.98
C GLU A 93 -7.06 -2.07 -13.35
N ALA A 94 -7.70 -1.16 -14.09
CA ALA A 94 -8.87 -0.44 -13.64
C ALA A 94 -10.06 -1.38 -13.36
N LEU A 95 -10.27 -2.38 -14.19
CA LEU A 95 -11.34 -3.37 -13.99
C LEU A 95 -11.12 -4.19 -12.72
N LEU A 96 -9.89 -4.57 -12.42
CA LEU A 96 -9.56 -5.26 -11.17
C LEU A 96 -9.87 -4.39 -9.95
N GLN A 97 -9.60 -3.10 -10.02
CA GLN A 97 -9.89 -2.16 -8.94
C GLN A 97 -11.38 -1.95 -8.75
N ILE A 98 -12.13 -1.76 -9.84
CA ILE A 98 -13.58 -1.52 -9.80
C ILE A 98 -14.29 -2.68 -9.11
N GLY A 99 -13.91 -3.91 -9.43
CA GLY A 99 -14.55 -5.09 -8.86
C GLY A 99 -14.24 -5.33 -7.37
N ARG A 100 -13.18 -4.72 -6.83
CA ARG A 100 -12.70 -5.05 -5.48
C ARG A 100 -12.47 -3.87 -4.55
N ALA A 101 -12.09 -2.71 -5.09
CA ALA A 101 -11.79 -1.53 -4.28
C ALA A 101 -13.03 -0.71 -3.93
N HIS A 102 -14.14 -0.94 -4.58
CA HIS A 102 -15.42 -0.26 -4.33
C HIS A 102 -16.36 -1.05 -3.43
N VAL A 103 -15.85 -1.99 -2.74
CA VAL A 103 -16.67 -2.79 -1.82
C VAL A 103 -16.94 -2.04 -0.54
#